data_fa0c96d8182dccc30a89c64c21a89ba8
#
_entry.id   fa0c96d8182dccc30a89c64c21a89ba8
#
_cell.length_a   1.000
_cell.length_b   1.000
_cell.length_c   1.000
_cell.angle_alpha   90.00
_cell.angle_beta   90.00
_cell.angle_gamma   90.00
#
_symmetry.space_group_name_H-M   'P 1'
#
loop_
_entity.id
_entity.type
_entity.pdbx_description
1 polymer ?
#
loop_
_entity_poly.entity_id
_entity_poly.type
_entity_poly.pdbx_seq_one_letter_code
_entity_poly.pdbx_strand_id
1 'polypeptide(L)'
;FHLYDSVEEAQEYPFSMCAVPFTKDDREAPAQAEALLAKGVPAAVITNEAPGRNAKGAYHNAVGKCLTELEAKSDVLFNACKARGIYNLSIGDLGNEIGMAAIGDHIRKYVPHADDGECECSCGGGILVESTADNLITATCSDWGCNAMMAATAYLLGNADLFQSEEVQQRAMEEAARAGLLDMYGRNIPSIDGFGRSINLPLVKLMKELISYPPKVVQKTSGWFADTIAKGYFDGYYGE
;
A
#
# COMPACT_ATOMS: atom_id res chain seq x y z
N PHE A 1 -7.65 6.50 18.18
CA PHE A 1 -8.02 7.35 17.04
C PHE A 1 -9.48 7.73 17.13
N HIS A 2 -9.79 8.99 16.80
CA HIS A 2 -11.17 9.50 16.76
C HIS A 2 -11.54 9.81 15.32
N LEU A 3 -12.71 9.33 14.88
CA LEU A 3 -13.26 9.63 13.56
C LEU A 3 -14.16 10.86 13.67
N TYR A 4 -13.88 11.86 12.86
CA TYR A 4 -14.64 13.11 12.76
C TYR A 4 -15.38 13.18 11.42
N ASP A 5 -16.42 14.00 11.37
CA ASP A 5 -17.27 14.13 10.19
C ASP A 5 -16.67 15.07 9.13
N SER A 6 -15.69 15.88 9.51
CA SER A 6 -15.04 16.82 8.59
C SER A 6 -13.51 16.85 8.75
N VAL A 7 -12.81 17.26 7.69
CA VAL A 7 -11.35 17.45 7.70
C VAL A 7 -10.98 18.54 8.68
N GLU A 8 -11.76 19.61 8.73
CA GLU A 8 -11.55 20.78 9.59
C GLU A 8 -11.57 20.38 11.08
N GLU A 9 -12.59 19.62 11.49
CA GLU A 9 -12.66 19.10 12.86
C GLU A 9 -11.48 18.15 13.17
N ALA A 10 -11.16 17.24 12.25
CA ALA A 10 -10.07 16.30 12.44
C ALA A 10 -8.71 17.02 12.63
N GLN A 11 -8.50 18.17 11.99
CA GLN A 11 -7.27 18.94 12.10
C GLN A 11 -7.10 19.65 13.47
N GLU A 12 -8.17 19.81 14.23
CA GLU A 12 -8.10 20.47 15.56
C GLU A 12 -7.55 19.54 16.66
N TYR A 13 -7.53 18.25 16.44
CA TYR A 13 -7.21 17.27 17.49
C TYR A 13 -6.10 16.30 17.04
N PRO A 14 -5.20 15.92 17.95
CA PRO A 14 -4.22 14.87 17.66
C PRO A 14 -4.88 13.48 17.56
N PHE A 15 -4.28 12.58 16.78
CA PHE A 15 -4.75 11.20 16.59
C PHE A 15 -6.18 11.10 16.05
N SER A 16 -6.58 12.06 15.26
CA SER A 16 -7.87 12.13 14.59
C SER A 16 -7.81 11.62 13.16
N MET A 17 -8.97 11.26 12.63
CA MET A 17 -9.15 10.88 11.23
C MET A 17 -10.50 11.39 10.71
N CYS A 18 -10.59 11.53 9.40
CA CYS A 18 -11.82 11.84 8.68
C CYS A 18 -11.86 10.97 7.41
N ALA A 19 -13.01 10.36 7.15
CA ALA A 19 -13.27 9.65 5.90
C ALA A 19 -13.89 10.60 4.88
N VAL A 20 -13.22 10.81 3.76
CA VAL A 20 -13.70 11.71 2.70
C VAL A 20 -14.02 10.90 1.45
N PRO A 21 -15.27 10.83 1.01
CA PRO A 21 -15.62 10.21 -0.27
C PRO A 21 -14.94 10.94 -1.42
N PHE A 22 -14.42 10.19 -2.39
CA PHE A 22 -13.87 10.78 -3.60
C PHE A 22 -14.70 10.39 -4.82
N THR A 23 -14.80 11.32 -5.78
CA THR A 23 -15.67 11.16 -6.95
C THR A 23 -15.19 10.06 -7.91
N LYS A 24 -16.16 9.48 -8.63
CA LYS A 24 -15.91 8.57 -9.76
C LYS A 24 -15.94 9.29 -11.12
N ASP A 25 -16.30 10.57 -11.16
CA ASP A 25 -16.33 11.38 -12.39
C ASP A 25 -14.98 12.04 -12.64
N ASP A 26 -14.35 11.72 -13.77
CA ASP A 26 -13.07 12.30 -14.20
C ASP A 26 -13.10 13.83 -14.33
N ARG A 27 -14.26 14.42 -14.61
CA ARG A 27 -14.41 15.87 -14.76
C ARG A 27 -14.48 16.59 -13.42
N GLU A 28 -14.97 15.94 -12.38
CA GLU A 28 -15.08 16.47 -11.03
C GLU A 28 -13.82 16.26 -10.20
N ALA A 29 -13.08 15.18 -10.47
CA ALA A 29 -11.94 14.76 -9.67
C ALA A 29 -10.86 15.84 -9.48
N PRO A 30 -10.46 16.62 -10.51
CA PRO A 30 -9.48 17.69 -10.31
C PRO A 30 -9.98 18.77 -9.35
N ALA A 31 -11.23 19.21 -9.48
CA ALA A 31 -11.79 20.23 -8.59
C ALA A 31 -11.91 19.73 -7.16
N GLN A 32 -12.30 18.47 -6.96
CA GLN A 32 -12.38 17.87 -5.63
C GLN A 32 -10.99 17.70 -5.00
N ALA A 33 -9.99 17.29 -5.76
CA ALA A 33 -8.60 17.21 -5.29
C ALA A 33 -8.09 18.58 -4.82
N GLU A 34 -8.31 19.63 -5.61
CA GLU A 34 -7.95 21.00 -5.24
C GLU A 34 -8.67 21.47 -3.98
N ALA A 35 -9.99 21.20 -3.87
CA ALA A 35 -10.78 21.56 -2.69
C ALA A 35 -10.29 20.85 -1.42
N LEU A 36 -9.86 19.59 -1.51
CA LEU A 36 -9.26 18.87 -0.38
C LEU A 36 -7.92 19.47 0.03
N LEU A 37 -7.04 19.74 -0.94
CA LEU A 37 -5.73 20.32 -0.69
C LEU A 37 -5.80 21.78 -0.19
N ALA A 38 -6.88 22.49 -0.49
CA ALA A 38 -7.14 23.83 0.05
C ALA A 38 -7.51 23.82 1.55
N LYS A 39 -8.03 22.69 2.07
CA LYS A 39 -8.33 22.53 3.51
C LYS A 39 -7.07 22.33 4.35
N GLY A 40 -6.00 21.87 3.75
CA GLY A 40 -4.70 21.68 4.38
C GLY A 40 -3.75 20.90 3.48
N VAL A 41 -2.48 21.30 3.49
CA VAL A 41 -1.45 20.58 2.75
C VAL A 41 -0.99 19.39 3.58
N PRO A 42 -1.20 18.14 3.11
CA PRO A 42 -0.77 16.96 3.85
C PRO A 42 0.76 16.85 3.87
N ALA A 43 1.33 16.32 4.95
CA ALA A 43 2.75 16.00 5.03
C ALA A 43 3.15 14.85 4.10
N ALA A 44 2.21 13.95 3.84
CA ALA A 44 2.40 12.80 2.95
C ALA A 44 1.07 12.36 2.33
N VAL A 45 1.13 11.76 1.14
CA VAL A 45 0.06 10.97 0.53
C VAL A 45 0.52 9.53 0.41
N ILE A 46 -0.30 8.61 0.90
CA ILE A 46 -0.01 7.17 0.89
C ILE A 46 -1.18 6.47 0.21
N THR A 47 -0.88 5.61 -0.75
CA THR A 47 -1.88 4.72 -1.37
C THR A 47 -1.59 3.28 -0.99
N ASN A 48 -2.64 2.52 -0.69
CA ASN A 48 -2.57 1.09 -0.46
C ASN A 48 -3.66 0.42 -1.27
N GLU A 49 -3.30 -0.51 -2.15
CA GLU A 49 -4.24 -1.32 -2.96
C GLU A 49 -5.26 -0.47 -3.77
N ALA A 50 -4.89 0.76 -4.11
CA ALA A 50 -5.77 1.68 -4.82
C ALA A 50 -5.53 1.62 -6.33
N PRO A 51 -6.50 1.14 -7.14
CA PRO A 51 -6.35 1.11 -8.59
C PRO A 51 -6.11 2.51 -9.18
N GLY A 52 -5.18 2.58 -10.14
CA GLY A 52 -4.92 3.78 -10.92
C GLY A 52 -5.31 3.61 -12.39
N ARG A 53 -5.37 4.72 -13.12
CA ARG A 53 -5.59 4.65 -14.57
C ARG A 53 -4.33 4.20 -15.30
N ASN A 54 -4.52 3.41 -16.36
CA ASN A 54 -3.46 3.10 -17.31
C ASN A 54 -3.24 4.26 -18.32
N ALA A 55 -2.28 4.12 -19.22
CA ALA A 55 -1.97 5.12 -20.27
C ALA A 55 -3.12 5.40 -21.26
N LYS A 56 -4.21 4.65 -21.20
CA LYS A 56 -5.45 4.87 -21.99
C LYS A 56 -6.58 5.44 -21.15
N GLY A 57 -6.34 5.80 -19.88
CA GLY A 57 -7.31 6.38 -18.97
C GLY A 57 -8.27 5.37 -18.35
N ALA A 58 -8.06 4.08 -18.53
CA ALA A 58 -8.91 3.01 -18.00
C ALA A 58 -8.34 2.42 -16.71
N TYR A 59 -9.23 1.98 -15.80
CA TYR A 59 -8.88 1.33 -14.55
C TYR A 59 -9.20 -0.16 -14.63
N HIS A 60 -8.30 -0.97 -14.09
CA HIS A 60 -8.43 -2.43 -14.14
C HIS A 60 -8.11 -3.05 -12.78
N ASN A 61 -8.67 -4.21 -12.52
CA ASN A 61 -8.12 -5.09 -11.50
C ASN A 61 -6.95 -5.90 -12.08
N ALA A 62 -6.27 -6.66 -11.23
CA ALA A 62 -5.10 -7.46 -11.59
C ALA A 62 -5.33 -8.54 -12.66
N VAL A 63 -6.59 -8.92 -12.92
CA VAL A 63 -6.96 -9.91 -13.96
C VAL A 63 -7.56 -9.27 -15.22
N GLY A 64 -7.35 -7.97 -15.43
CA GLY A 64 -7.77 -7.28 -16.65
C GLY A 64 -9.24 -6.88 -16.72
N LYS A 65 -10.02 -7.03 -15.64
CA LYS A 65 -11.41 -6.55 -15.62
C LYS A 65 -11.45 -5.04 -15.51
N CYS A 66 -12.32 -4.42 -16.32
CA CYS A 66 -12.49 -2.98 -16.32
C CYS A 66 -13.24 -2.49 -15.07
N LEU A 67 -12.64 -1.55 -14.37
CA LEU A 67 -13.18 -0.92 -13.17
C LEU A 67 -13.48 0.58 -13.37
N THR A 68 -13.33 1.10 -14.58
CA THR A 68 -13.36 2.54 -14.88
C THR A 68 -14.59 3.26 -14.32
N GLU A 69 -15.78 2.65 -14.41
CA GLU A 69 -17.03 3.23 -13.90
C GLU A 69 -17.23 2.99 -12.40
N LEU A 70 -16.43 2.11 -11.80
CA LEU A 70 -16.59 1.70 -10.40
C LEU A 70 -15.64 2.44 -9.46
N GLU A 71 -14.43 2.78 -9.95
CA GLU A 71 -13.36 3.32 -9.14
C GLU A 71 -13.45 4.83 -8.93
N ALA A 72 -13.18 5.23 -7.69
CA ALA A 72 -12.93 6.63 -7.36
C ALA A 72 -11.63 7.09 -8.04
N LYS A 73 -11.60 8.31 -8.55
CA LYS A 73 -10.46 8.87 -9.30
C LYS A 73 -9.34 9.36 -8.36
N SER A 74 -8.98 8.56 -7.36
CA SER A 74 -8.02 8.91 -6.30
C SER A 74 -6.60 9.13 -6.82
N ASP A 75 -6.25 8.57 -7.96
CA ASP A 75 -4.99 8.84 -8.66
C ASP A 75 -4.84 10.32 -9.06
N VAL A 76 -5.95 11.03 -9.30
CA VAL A 76 -5.93 12.48 -9.55
C VAL A 76 -5.44 13.24 -8.31
N LEU A 77 -5.94 12.89 -7.14
CA LEU A 77 -5.48 13.47 -5.87
C LEU A 77 -4.01 13.12 -5.61
N PHE A 78 -3.63 11.87 -5.79
CA PHE A 78 -2.25 11.42 -5.62
C PHE A 78 -1.29 12.21 -6.53
N ASN A 79 -1.61 12.33 -7.79
CA ASN A 79 -0.80 13.07 -8.77
C ASN A 79 -0.75 14.58 -8.45
N ALA A 80 -1.86 15.16 -7.96
CA ALA A 80 -1.90 16.55 -7.51
C ALA A 80 -1.00 16.81 -6.29
N CYS A 81 -0.94 15.86 -5.35
CA CYS A 81 -0.01 15.88 -4.22
C CYS A 81 1.44 15.79 -4.70
N LYS A 82 1.73 14.83 -5.56
CA LYS A 82 3.07 14.64 -6.12
C LYS A 82 3.55 15.88 -6.88
N ALA A 83 2.72 16.48 -7.72
CA ALA A 83 3.04 17.70 -8.46
C ALA A 83 3.38 18.90 -7.55
N ARG A 84 2.91 18.88 -6.31
CA ARG A 84 3.24 19.88 -5.26
C ARG A 84 4.47 19.54 -4.44
N GLY A 85 5.17 18.46 -4.76
CA GLY A 85 6.34 18.00 -4.00
C GLY A 85 5.98 17.43 -2.62
N ILE A 86 4.73 17.03 -2.40
CA ILE A 86 4.30 16.35 -1.18
C ILE A 86 4.90 14.95 -1.19
N TYR A 87 5.45 14.52 -0.04
CA TYR A 87 5.97 13.15 0.09
C TYR A 87 4.91 12.14 -0.32
N ASN A 88 5.27 11.24 -1.22
CA ASN A 88 4.33 10.26 -1.74
C ASN A 88 4.90 8.85 -1.66
N LEU A 89 4.03 7.93 -1.26
CA LEU A 89 4.32 6.52 -1.10
C LEU A 89 3.18 5.70 -1.69
N SER A 90 3.51 4.70 -2.47
CA SER A 90 2.57 3.71 -2.94
C SER A 90 2.88 2.34 -2.36
N ILE A 91 1.84 1.58 -2.06
CA ILE A 91 1.92 0.18 -1.63
C ILE A 91 1.04 -0.62 -2.58
N GLY A 92 1.62 -1.59 -3.28
CA GLY A 92 0.93 -2.39 -4.29
C GLY A 92 1.57 -3.74 -4.48
N ASP A 93 0.93 -4.61 -5.28
CA ASP A 93 1.38 -5.98 -5.48
C ASP A 93 1.41 -6.44 -6.95
N LEU A 94 0.50 -5.99 -7.82
CA LEU A 94 0.38 -6.51 -9.19
C LEU A 94 0.50 -5.49 -10.33
N GLY A 95 0.54 -4.18 -10.04
CA GLY A 95 0.83 -3.16 -11.06
C GLY A 95 -0.35 -2.35 -11.56
N ASN A 96 -1.56 -2.67 -11.13
CA ASN A 96 -2.76 -1.86 -11.36
C ASN A 96 -2.97 -0.78 -10.29
N GLU A 97 -2.13 -0.72 -9.27
CA GLU A 97 -2.20 0.23 -8.17
C GLU A 97 -1.44 1.52 -8.49
N ILE A 98 -1.98 2.64 -8.02
CA ILE A 98 -1.39 3.97 -8.17
C ILE A 98 0.10 3.95 -7.81
N GLY A 99 0.93 4.49 -8.68
CA GLY A 99 2.37 4.64 -8.41
C GLY A 99 3.25 3.48 -8.89
N MET A 100 2.67 2.33 -9.22
CA MET A 100 3.42 1.12 -9.60
C MET A 100 4.17 1.23 -10.92
N ALA A 101 3.89 2.21 -11.77
CA ALA A 101 4.69 2.46 -12.97
C ALA A 101 6.16 2.81 -12.66
N ALA A 102 6.49 3.09 -11.40
CA ALA A 102 7.89 3.24 -10.97
C ALA A 102 8.75 1.99 -11.24
N ILE A 103 8.12 0.81 -11.30
CA ILE A 103 8.76 -0.47 -11.68
C ILE A 103 8.11 -1.07 -12.93
N GLY A 104 7.59 -0.22 -13.80
CA GLY A 104 6.78 -0.62 -14.97
C GLY A 104 7.45 -1.65 -15.88
N ASP A 105 8.77 -1.56 -16.11
CA ASP A 105 9.49 -2.53 -16.94
C ASP A 105 9.51 -3.94 -16.34
N HIS A 106 9.59 -4.02 -15.01
CA HIS A 106 9.49 -5.28 -14.31
C HIS A 106 8.07 -5.86 -14.42
N ILE A 107 7.04 -5.02 -14.22
CA ILE A 107 5.64 -5.42 -14.32
C ILE A 107 5.35 -5.94 -15.73
N ARG A 108 5.72 -5.21 -16.79
CA ARG A 108 5.54 -5.64 -18.19
C ARG A 108 6.17 -7.00 -18.47
N LYS A 109 7.28 -7.30 -17.83
CA LYS A 109 8.01 -8.55 -18.06
C LYS A 109 7.40 -9.76 -17.36
N TYR A 110 6.83 -9.57 -16.17
CA TYR A 110 6.50 -10.68 -15.28
C TYR A 110 5.02 -10.77 -14.86
N VAL A 111 4.25 -9.69 -15.02
CA VAL A 111 2.86 -9.67 -14.60
C VAL A 111 1.95 -9.86 -15.83
N PRO A 112 1.04 -10.84 -15.80
CA PRO A 112 0.05 -11.02 -16.86
C PRO A 112 -0.80 -9.75 -17.06
N HIS A 113 -1.26 -9.52 -18.29
CA HIS A 113 -2.14 -8.40 -18.66
C HIS A 113 -1.53 -7.01 -18.47
N ALA A 114 -0.22 -6.89 -18.21
CA ALA A 114 0.41 -5.60 -17.92
C ALA A 114 0.15 -4.55 -19.00
N ASP A 115 0.40 -4.89 -20.28
CA ASP A 115 0.23 -3.98 -21.43
C ASP A 115 -0.13 -4.71 -22.75
N ASP A 116 -0.56 -5.98 -22.66
CA ASP A 116 -0.86 -6.86 -23.81
C ASP A 116 -2.15 -6.51 -24.55
N GLY A 117 -2.92 -5.55 -24.07
CA GLY A 117 -4.18 -5.14 -24.63
C GLY A 117 -5.33 -6.13 -24.43
N GLU A 118 -5.11 -7.20 -23.71
CA GLU A 118 -6.12 -8.22 -23.40
C GLU A 118 -6.98 -7.84 -22.18
N CYS A 119 -7.49 -6.62 -22.15
CA CYS A 119 -8.39 -6.18 -21.09
C CYS A 119 -9.86 -6.25 -21.55
N GLU A 120 -10.76 -6.46 -20.59
CA GLU A 120 -12.20 -6.60 -20.83
C GLU A 120 -12.81 -5.41 -21.59
N CYS A 121 -12.35 -4.19 -21.33
CA CYS A 121 -12.85 -2.96 -21.97
C CYS A 121 -12.23 -2.67 -23.35
N SER A 122 -11.34 -3.52 -23.83
CA SER A 122 -10.65 -3.34 -25.11
C SER A 122 -9.95 -1.96 -25.28
N CYS A 123 -9.52 -1.34 -24.17
CA CYS A 123 -8.80 -0.06 -24.23
C CYS A 123 -7.40 -0.19 -24.85
N GLY A 124 -6.86 -1.41 -24.89
CA GLY A 124 -5.53 -1.70 -25.43
C GLY A 124 -4.37 -1.22 -24.56
N GLY A 125 -4.61 -0.90 -23.28
CA GLY A 125 -3.60 -0.36 -22.36
C GLY A 125 -3.16 -1.33 -21.27
N GLY A 126 -3.83 -2.47 -21.12
CA GLY A 126 -3.53 -3.43 -20.04
C GLY A 126 -3.80 -2.87 -18.65
N ILE A 127 -3.30 -3.58 -17.62
CA ILE A 127 -3.52 -3.23 -16.22
C ILE A 127 -2.48 -2.24 -15.67
N LEU A 128 -1.30 -2.15 -16.29
CA LEU A 128 -0.22 -1.30 -15.78
C LEU A 128 -0.65 0.16 -15.72
N VAL A 129 -0.58 0.73 -14.53
CA VAL A 129 -0.91 2.15 -14.31
C VAL A 129 0.08 3.08 -15.00
N GLU A 130 -0.36 4.33 -15.23
CA GLU A 130 0.49 5.40 -15.76
C GLU A 130 1.28 6.11 -14.66
N SER A 131 0.73 6.20 -13.45
CA SER A 131 1.32 6.96 -12.35
C SER A 131 2.55 6.30 -11.76
N THR A 132 3.54 7.11 -11.39
CA THR A 132 4.74 6.70 -10.66
C THR A 132 4.74 7.30 -9.26
N ALA A 133 5.17 6.54 -8.25
CA ALA A 133 5.45 7.04 -6.91
C ALA A 133 6.96 7.29 -6.73
N ASP A 134 7.32 8.26 -5.87
CA ASP A 134 8.72 8.49 -5.50
C ASP A 134 9.21 7.43 -4.51
N ASN A 135 8.28 6.88 -3.73
CA ASN A 135 8.53 5.78 -2.81
C ASN A 135 7.54 4.64 -3.09
N LEU A 136 8.04 3.42 -3.14
CA LEU A 136 7.24 2.25 -3.46
C LEU A 136 7.56 1.11 -2.50
N ILE A 137 6.52 0.49 -1.97
CA ILE A 137 6.59 -0.78 -1.25
C ILE A 137 5.84 -1.82 -2.07
N THR A 138 6.46 -2.95 -2.34
CA THR A 138 5.81 -4.09 -2.97
C THR A 138 5.80 -5.29 -2.02
N ALA A 139 4.71 -6.03 -2.03
CA ALA A 139 4.55 -7.24 -1.24
C ALA A 139 3.66 -8.23 -2.02
N THR A 140 3.60 -9.47 -1.61
CA THR A 140 2.69 -10.48 -2.19
C THR A 140 1.22 -10.12 -1.96
N CYS A 141 0.95 -9.35 -0.92
CA CYS A 141 -0.33 -8.77 -0.57
C CYS A 141 -0.02 -7.35 -0.07
N SER A 142 -0.63 -6.34 -0.62
CA SER A 142 -0.36 -4.92 -0.30
C SER A 142 -0.55 -4.61 1.18
N ASP A 143 -1.53 -5.21 1.84
CA ASP A 143 -1.74 -5.06 3.29
C ASP A 143 -0.54 -5.55 4.13
N TRP A 144 0.20 -6.55 3.66
CA TRP A 144 1.43 -6.98 4.33
C TRP A 144 2.54 -5.94 4.18
N GLY A 145 2.60 -5.26 3.04
CA GLY A 145 3.47 -4.11 2.82
C GLY A 145 3.12 -2.96 3.77
N CYS A 146 1.83 -2.70 3.97
CA CYS A 146 1.34 -1.72 4.92
C CYS A 146 1.73 -2.07 6.36
N ASN A 147 1.53 -3.32 6.76
CA ASN A 147 1.97 -3.83 8.06
C ASN A 147 3.48 -3.70 8.25
N ALA A 148 4.27 -4.02 7.23
CA ALA A 148 5.72 -3.88 7.27
C ALA A 148 6.16 -2.42 7.45
N MET A 149 5.52 -1.48 6.76
CA MET A 149 5.74 -0.04 6.92
C MET A 149 5.43 0.41 8.36
N MET A 150 4.28 -0.02 8.90
CA MET A 150 3.89 0.30 10.27
C MET A 150 4.85 -0.29 11.30
N ALA A 151 5.30 -1.53 11.09
CA ALA A 151 6.30 -2.18 11.96
C ALA A 151 7.64 -1.44 11.93
N ALA A 152 8.11 -1.05 10.75
CA ALA A 152 9.33 -0.26 10.60
C ALA A 152 9.20 1.11 11.29
N THR A 153 8.04 1.76 11.17
CA THR A 153 7.76 3.04 11.84
C THR A 153 7.79 2.88 13.35
N ALA A 154 7.14 1.85 13.89
CA ALA A 154 7.13 1.54 15.33
C ALA A 154 8.56 1.27 15.85
N TYR A 155 9.37 0.52 15.08
CA TYR A 155 10.76 0.27 15.41
C TYR A 155 11.60 1.56 15.43
N LEU A 156 11.49 2.40 14.41
CA LEU A 156 12.25 3.66 14.31
C LEU A 156 11.89 4.64 15.41
N LEU A 157 10.63 4.67 15.82
CA LEU A 157 10.15 5.52 16.92
C LEU A 157 10.39 4.91 18.30
N GLY A 158 10.91 3.67 18.38
CA GLY A 158 11.16 2.98 19.65
C GLY A 158 9.88 2.68 20.45
N ASN A 159 8.75 2.57 19.78
CA ASN A 159 7.44 2.35 20.42
C ASN A 159 6.68 1.20 19.74
N ALA A 160 6.79 0.01 20.33
CA ALA A 160 6.12 -1.19 19.82
C ALA A 160 4.58 -1.14 19.90
N ASP A 161 4.02 -0.27 20.71
CA ASP A 161 2.55 -0.13 20.86
C ASP A 161 1.90 0.60 19.65
N LEU A 162 2.71 1.23 18.80
CA LEU A 162 2.24 1.78 17.53
C LEU A 162 1.89 0.69 16.51
N PHE A 163 2.39 -0.53 16.69
CA PHE A 163 2.06 -1.65 15.81
C PHE A 163 0.97 -2.53 16.44
N GLN A 164 0.04 -2.94 15.62
CA GLN A 164 -1.13 -3.71 16.07
C GLN A 164 -0.78 -5.10 16.64
N SER A 165 -1.66 -5.62 17.48
CA SER A 165 -1.59 -7.00 17.95
C SER A 165 -2.32 -7.97 17.01
N GLU A 166 -2.10 -9.29 17.24
CA GLU A 166 -2.83 -10.35 16.53
C GLU A 166 -4.35 -10.25 16.76
N GLU A 167 -4.78 -9.89 17.98
CA GLU A 167 -6.20 -9.71 18.32
C GLU A 167 -6.83 -8.54 17.56
N VAL A 168 -6.09 -7.43 17.40
CA VAL A 168 -6.56 -6.28 16.62
C VAL A 168 -6.67 -6.66 15.15
N GLN A 169 -5.67 -7.36 14.59
CA GLN A 169 -5.71 -7.84 13.21
C GLN A 169 -6.88 -8.81 12.98
N GLN A 170 -7.08 -9.77 13.89
CA GLN A 170 -8.20 -10.71 13.79
C GLN A 170 -9.54 -9.98 13.82
N ARG A 171 -9.71 -9.06 14.76
CA ARG A 171 -10.93 -8.27 14.90
C ARG A 171 -11.20 -7.41 13.65
N ALA A 172 -10.18 -6.81 13.09
CA ALA A 172 -10.32 -6.02 11.86
C ALA A 172 -10.86 -6.88 10.70
N MET A 173 -10.31 -8.08 10.50
CA MET A 173 -10.80 -9.02 9.47
C MET A 173 -12.25 -9.46 9.75
N GLU A 174 -12.60 -9.74 11.00
CA GLU A 174 -13.95 -10.14 11.39
C GLU A 174 -14.98 -9.01 11.16
N GLU A 175 -14.63 -7.79 11.53
CA GLU A 175 -15.50 -6.62 11.31
C GLU A 175 -15.65 -6.29 9.82
N ALA A 176 -14.59 -6.42 9.03
CA ALA A 176 -14.65 -6.28 7.58
C ALA A 176 -15.65 -7.29 6.97
N ALA A 177 -15.57 -8.56 7.36
CA ALA A 177 -16.52 -9.57 6.91
C ALA A 177 -17.96 -9.27 7.38
N ARG A 178 -18.16 -8.81 8.62
CA ARG A 178 -19.49 -8.38 9.12
C ARG A 178 -20.05 -7.20 8.34
N ALA A 179 -19.20 -6.28 7.92
CA ALA A 179 -19.58 -5.14 7.09
C ALA A 179 -19.92 -5.54 5.64
N GLY A 180 -19.75 -6.81 5.27
CA GLY A 180 -20.09 -7.32 3.94
C GLY A 180 -18.96 -7.25 2.93
N LEU A 181 -17.71 -6.97 3.34
CA LEU A 181 -16.57 -7.02 2.45
C LEU A 181 -16.35 -8.47 1.95
N LEU A 182 -15.95 -8.57 0.70
CA LEU A 182 -15.65 -9.84 0.05
C LEU A 182 -14.13 -9.94 -0.19
N ASP A 183 -13.62 -11.15 -0.12
CA ASP A 183 -12.24 -11.42 -0.55
C ASP A 183 -12.12 -11.45 -2.08
N MET A 184 -10.89 -11.60 -2.60
CA MET A 184 -10.61 -11.66 -4.04
C MET A 184 -11.36 -12.78 -4.78
N TYR A 185 -11.87 -13.78 -4.07
CA TYR A 185 -12.68 -14.89 -4.63
C TYR A 185 -14.19 -14.66 -4.47
N GLY A 186 -14.62 -13.48 -4.02
CA GLY A 186 -16.01 -13.14 -3.78
C GLY A 186 -16.62 -13.80 -2.54
N ARG A 187 -15.80 -14.23 -1.57
CA ARG A 187 -16.25 -14.91 -0.36
C ARG A 187 -16.34 -13.90 0.80
N ASN A 188 -17.42 -13.95 1.55
CA ASN A 188 -17.57 -13.16 2.78
C ASN A 188 -17.00 -13.95 3.96
N ILE A 189 -15.68 -13.90 4.12
CA ILE A 189 -14.95 -14.56 5.21
C ILE A 189 -13.89 -13.60 5.79
N PRO A 190 -13.50 -13.76 7.05
CA PRO A 190 -12.42 -12.99 7.66
C PRO A 190 -11.07 -13.33 7.02
N SER A 191 -10.70 -12.57 6.00
CA SER A 191 -9.46 -12.72 5.24
C SER A 191 -8.98 -11.37 4.72
N ILE A 192 -7.75 -11.31 4.29
CA ILE A 192 -7.16 -10.20 3.56
C ILE A 192 -6.62 -10.78 2.27
N ASP A 193 -7.09 -10.27 1.14
CA ASP A 193 -6.66 -10.69 -0.19
C ASP A 193 -6.65 -12.23 -0.38
N GLY A 194 -7.69 -12.88 0.11
CA GLY A 194 -7.83 -14.35 0.09
C GLY A 194 -7.02 -15.10 1.14
N PHE A 195 -6.12 -14.44 1.87
CA PHE A 195 -5.33 -15.05 2.94
C PHE A 195 -6.09 -15.00 4.28
N GLY A 196 -6.32 -16.16 4.86
CA GLY A 196 -6.99 -16.28 6.15
C GLY A 196 -6.09 -15.96 7.34
N ARG A 197 -6.67 -16.06 8.55
CA ARG A 197 -5.97 -15.79 9.82
C ARG A 197 -4.73 -16.67 10.05
N SER A 198 -4.70 -17.88 9.49
CA SER A 198 -3.55 -18.80 9.63
C SER A 198 -2.23 -18.26 9.03
N ILE A 199 -2.31 -17.25 8.17
CA ILE A 199 -1.15 -16.54 7.60
C ILE A 199 -1.04 -15.14 8.19
N ASN A 200 -2.14 -14.37 8.22
CA ASN A 200 -2.11 -12.97 8.64
C ASN A 200 -1.69 -12.80 10.10
N LEU A 201 -2.20 -13.64 11.03
CA LEU A 201 -1.86 -13.48 12.45
C LEU A 201 -0.38 -13.81 12.75
N PRO A 202 0.20 -14.93 12.27
CA PRO A 202 1.63 -15.18 12.44
C PRO A 202 2.53 -14.10 11.85
N LEU A 203 2.17 -13.48 10.72
CA LEU A 203 2.92 -12.37 10.15
C LEU A 203 2.94 -11.16 11.08
N VAL A 204 1.79 -10.76 11.61
CA VAL A 204 1.69 -9.66 12.57
C VAL A 204 2.50 -9.98 13.81
N LYS A 205 2.39 -11.20 14.36
CA LYS A 205 3.18 -11.65 15.50
C LYS A 205 4.68 -11.54 15.23
N LEU A 206 5.15 -12.08 14.12
CA LEU A 206 6.57 -12.02 13.76
C LEU A 206 7.08 -10.58 13.67
N MET A 207 6.30 -9.69 13.03
CA MET A 207 6.65 -8.27 12.94
C MET A 207 6.71 -7.62 14.32
N LYS A 208 5.77 -7.93 15.22
CA LYS A 208 5.76 -7.41 16.58
C LYS A 208 6.97 -7.87 17.40
N GLU A 209 7.35 -9.13 17.27
CA GLU A 209 8.57 -9.66 17.91
C GLU A 209 9.83 -8.96 17.38
N LEU A 210 9.92 -8.71 16.07
CA LEU A 210 11.05 -7.99 15.46
C LEU A 210 11.16 -6.55 15.97
N ILE A 211 10.03 -5.83 16.14
CA ILE A 211 10.02 -4.47 16.71
C ILE A 211 10.59 -4.48 18.13
N SER A 212 10.25 -5.48 18.90
CA SER A 212 10.65 -5.63 20.30
C SER A 212 12.09 -6.16 20.45
N TYR A 213 12.74 -6.58 19.35
CA TYR A 213 14.06 -7.16 19.39
C TYR A 213 15.12 -6.11 19.74
N PRO A 214 15.88 -6.27 20.84
CA PRO A 214 16.77 -5.22 21.33
C PRO A 214 17.82 -4.84 20.29
N PRO A 215 18.00 -3.55 19.94
CA PRO A 215 19.05 -3.10 19.01
C PRO A 215 20.47 -3.57 19.39
N LYS A 216 20.73 -3.75 20.69
CA LYS A 216 21.99 -4.29 21.23
C LYS A 216 22.31 -5.71 20.78
N VAL A 217 21.29 -6.52 20.50
CA VAL A 217 21.50 -7.89 19.98
C VAL A 217 21.87 -7.84 18.52
N VAL A 218 21.23 -6.96 17.74
CA VAL A 218 21.56 -6.75 16.31
C VAL A 218 23.00 -6.26 16.17
N GLN A 219 23.43 -5.30 17.00
CA GLN A 219 24.83 -4.83 17.00
C GLN A 219 25.84 -5.92 17.36
N LYS A 220 25.54 -6.78 18.33
CA LYS A 220 26.39 -7.92 18.66
C LYS A 220 26.44 -8.95 17.53
N THR A 221 25.31 -9.21 16.89
CA THR A 221 25.22 -10.21 15.81
C THR A 221 25.96 -9.74 14.57
N SER A 222 25.86 -8.45 14.22
CA SER A 222 26.65 -7.89 13.13
C SER A 222 28.16 -7.92 13.42
N GLY A 223 28.58 -7.76 14.70
CA GLY A 223 29.96 -7.91 15.13
C GLY A 223 30.51 -9.35 14.95
N TRP A 224 29.69 -10.37 15.18
CA TRP A 224 30.08 -11.76 14.93
C TRP A 224 30.36 -12.04 13.45
N PHE A 225 29.53 -11.50 12.57
CA PHE A 225 29.71 -11.67 11.14
C PHE A 225 30.86 -10.82 10.56
N ALA A 226 31.24 -9.71 11.20
CA ALA A 226 32.33 -8.88 10.74
C ALA A 226 33.66 -9.64 10.61
N ASP A 227 34.02 -10.45 11.63
CA ASP A 227 35.22 -11.29 11.58
C ASP A 227 35.10 -12.39 10.53
N THR A 228 33.93 -12.94 10.31
CA THR A 228 33.67 -14.00 9.33
C THR A 228 33.74 -13.41 7.91
N ILE A 229 33.20 -12.23 7.70
CA ILE A 229 33.30 -11.48 6.44
C ILE A 229 34.77 -11.11 6.16
N ALA A 230 35.51 -10.60 7.17
CA ALA A 230 36.88 -10.22 7.03
C ALA A 230 37.79 -11.40 6.70
N LYS A 231 37.41 -12.63 7.02
CA LYS A 231 38.09 -13.88 6.66
C LYS A 231 37.73 -14.41 5.28
N GLY A 232 36.91 -13.68 4.51
CA GLY A 232 36.47 -14.08 3.17
C GLY A 232 35.51 -15.25 3.13
N TYR A 233 34.77 -15.54 4.23
CA TYR A 233 33.86 -16.69 4.26
C TYR A 233 32.75 -16.60 3.19
N PHE A 234 32.39 -15.37 2.83
CA PHE A 234 31.36 -15.11 1.80
C PHE A 234 31.98 -14.74 0.43
N ASP A 235 33.30 -14.78 0.29
CA ASP A 235 33.94 -14.51 -1.00
C ASP A 235 33.52 -15.59 -2.01
N GLY A 236 32.95 -15.17 -3.12
CA GLY A 236 32.36 -16.04 -4.14
C GLY A 236 30.88 -16.36 -3.97
N TYR A 237 30.20 -15.91 -2.88
CA TYR A 237 28.76 -16.05 -2.73
C TYR A 237 27.97 -14.96 -3.49
N TYR A 238 28.58 -13.78 -3.61
CA TYR A 238 28.09 -12.70 -4.45
C TYR A 238 28.91 -12.71 -5.72
N GLY A 239 28.52 -13.61 -6.65
CA GLY A 239 29.23 -13.74 -7.92
C GLY A 239 29.41 -12.40 -8.63
N GLU A 240 30.59 -12.22 -9.21
CA GLU A 240 30.92 -11.14 -10.13
C GLU A 240 29.93 -11.05 -11.31
#